data_6c59807e8581e7993cde7ac94907c870
#
_entry.id   6c59807e8581e7993cde7ac94907c870
#
_cell.length_a   1.000
_cell.length_b   1.000
_cell.length_c   1.000
_cell.angle_alpha   90.00
_cell.angle_beta   90.00
_cell.angle_gamma   90.00
#
_symmetry.space_group_name_H-M   'P 1'
#
loop_
_entity.id
_entity.type
_entity.pdbx_description
1 polymer ?
#
loop_
_entity_poly.entity_id
_entity_poly.type
_entity_poly.pdbx_seq_one_letter_code
_entity_poly.pdbx_strand_id
1 'polypeptide(L)' 'MQARYLGQTDFLVLTHGKIYEGLSVERGWCRIIDDSGEDYLYPPLFEIVAPKSV' A
#
# COMPACT_ATOMS: atom_id res chain seq x y z
N MET A 1 -2.21 8.17 -3.71
CA MET A 1 -1.72 8.40 -2.32
C MET A 1 -0.59 7.44 -2.01
N GLN A 2 0.27 7.81 -1.10
CA GLN A 2 1.35 6.91 -0.68
C GLN A 2 0.95 6.14 0.56
N ALA A 3 1.17 4.84 0.56
CA ALA A 3 0.77 3.96 1.65
C ALA A 3 1.93 3.05 2.04
N ARG A 4 2.31 3.08 3.31
CA ARG A 4 3.37 2.22 3.85
C ARG A 4 2.75 0.91 4.32
N TYR A 5 3.29 -0.20 3.83
CA TYR A 5 2.80 -1.51 4.24
C TYR A 5 3.28 -1.86 5.65
N LEU A 6 2.34 -2.17 6.53
CA LEU A 6 2.64 -2.52 7.92
C LEU A 6 2.52 -4.01 8.23
N GLY A 7 2.04 -4.79 7.28
CA GLY A 7 1.87 -6.23 7.47
C GLY A 7 3.17 -7.00 7.29
N GLN A 8 3.07 -8.31 7.39
CA GLN A 8 4.22 -9.18 7.16
C GLN A 8 4.63 -9.18 5.70
N THR A 9 5.93 -9.25 5.45
CA THR A 9 6.45 -9.33 4.09
C THR A 9 5.92 -10.59 3.39
N ASP A 10 5.37 -10.37 2.20
CA ASP A 10 5.05 -11.42 1.24
C ASP A 10 5.99 -11.19 0.07
N PHE A 11 6.99 -12.04 -0.11
CA PHE A 11 8.05 -11.81 -1.08
C PHE A 11 7.56 -11.68 -2.52
N LEU A 12 6.35 -12.11 -2.81
CA LEU A 12 5.81 -12.02 -4.16
C LEU A 12 5.17 -10.67 -4.44
N VAL A 13 4.58 -10.03 -3.44
CA VAL A 13 3.73 -8.86 -3.68
C VAL A 13 3.94 -7.68 -2.74
N LEU A 14 4.31 -7.89 -1.46
CA LEU A 14 4.37 -6.81 -0.48
C LEU A 14 5.57 -6.95 0.44
N THR A 15 6.26 -5.85 0.68
CA THR A 15 7.42 -5.80 1.57
C THR A 15 7.07 -4.93 2.77
N HIS A 16 7.27 -5.45 3.98
CA HIS A 16 7.03 -4.69 5.21
C HIS A 16 7.81 -3.38 5.21
N GLY A 17 7.15 -2.30 5.55
CA GLY A 17 7.77 -0.98 5.65
C GLY A 17 7.96 -0.23 4.34
N LYS A 18 7.74 -0.89 3.21
CA LYS A 18 7.88 -0.24 1.90
C LYS A 18 6.68 0.65 1.63
N ILE A 19 6.90 1.74 0.92
CA ILE A 19 5.85 2.67 0.50
C ILE A 19 5.39 2.29 -0.91
N TYR A 20 4.08 2.16 -1.07
CA TYR A 20 3.44 1.79 -2.33
C TYR A 20 2.52 2.91 -2.82
N GLU A 21 2.25 2.94 -4.12
CA GLU A 21 1.25 3.84 -4.66
C GLU A 21 -0.13 3.29 -4.37
N GLY A 22 -0.94 4.05 -3.63
CA GLY A 22 -2.32 3.73 -3.38
C GLY A 22 -3.21 4.47 -4.37
N LEU A 23 -4.14 3.76 -4.99
CA LEU A 23 -5.03 4.32 -5.99
C LEU A 23 -6.35 4.79 -5.39
N SER A 24 -6.85 4.07 -4.40
CA SER A 24 -8.14 4.40 -3.77
C SER A 24 -8.29 3.62 -2.47
N VAL A 25 -9.28 4.03 -1.67
CA VAL A 25 -9.75 3.26 -0.52
C VAL A 25 -11.19 2.89 -0.81
N GLU A 26 -11.49 1.59 -0.79
CA GLU A 26 -12.79 1.05 -1.13
C GLU A 26 -13.31 0.22 0.03
N ARG A 27 -14.33 0.71 0.71
CA ARG A 27 -14.93 0.05 1.89
C ARG A 27 -13.88 -0.28 2.96
N GLY A 28 -12.94 0.64 3.18
CA GLY A 28 -11.88 0.49 4.17
C GLY A 28 -10.68 -0.32 3.71
N TRP A 29 -10.72 -0.92 2.52
CA TRP A 29 -9.58 -1.63 1.94
C TRP A 29 -8.83 -0.73 0.98
N CYS A 30 -7.53 -0.96 0.84
CA CYS A 30 -6.67 -0.11 0.03
C CYS A 30 -6.37 -0.77 -1.31
N ARG A 31 -6.62 -0.07 -2.40
CA ARG A 31 -6.21 -0.53 -3.72
C ARG A 31 -4.79 -0.07 -3.96
N ILE A 32 -3.87 -1.01 -4.03
CA ILE A 32 -2.43 -0.76 -4.03
C ILE A 32 -1.80 -1.37 -5.28
N ILE A 33 -0.87 -0.63 -5.89
CA ILE A 33 0.02 -1.20 -6.90
C ILE A 33 1.15 -1.87 -6.14
N ASP A 34 1.19 -3.19 -6.19
CA ASP A 34 2.14 -3.97 -5.38
C ASP A 34 3.46 -4.25 -6.10
N ASP A 35 4.32 -5.08 -5.51
CA ASP A 35 5.64 -5.37 -6.07
C ASP A 35 5.57 -6.10 -7.42
N SER A 36 4.43 -6.71 -7.74
CA SER A 36 4.24 -7.35 -9.04
C SER A 36 3.95 -6.35 -10.16
N GLY A 37 3.66 -5.09 -9.80
CA GLY A 37 3.29 -4.05 -10.75
C GLY A 37 1.81 -4.02 -11.08
N GLU A 38 1.02 -4.91 -10.47
CA GLU A 38 -0.43 -4.95 -10.66
C GLU A 38 -1.12 -4.34 -9.45
N ASP A 39 -2.35 -3.88 -9.62
CA ASP A 39 -3.13 -3.32 -8.53
C ASP A 39 -4.14 -4.34 -8.01
N TYR A 40 -4.18 -4.45 -6.69
CA TYR A 40 -5.13 -5.31 -6.00
C TYR A 40 -5.69 -4.58 -4.80
N LEU A 41 -6.84 -5.05 -4.32
CA LEU A 41 -7.48 -4.53 -3.13
C LEU A 41 -6.99 -5.32 -1.93
N TYR A 42 -6.31 -4.62 -1.00
CA TYR A 42 -5.70 -5.24 0.18
C TYR A 42 -6.40 -4.79 1.46
N PRO A 43 -6.39 -5.63 2.51
CA PRO A 43 -6.88 -5.22 3.83
C PRO A 43 -6.17 -3.97 4.34
N PRO A 44 -6.74 -3.23 5.32
CA PRO A 44 -6.17 -1.97 5.79
C PRO A 44 -4.93 -2.17 6.68
N LEU A 45 -3.91 -2.82 6.15
CA LEU A 45 -2.63 -3.04 6.80
C LEU A 45 -1.61 -2.02 6.32
N PHE A 46 -2.07 -0.79 6.04
CA PHE A 46 -1.26 0.27 5.50
C PHE A 46 -1.43 1.54 6.30
N GLU A 47 -0.36 2.32 6.38
CA GLU A 47 -0.37 3.65 6.93
C GLU A 47 -0.32 4.64 5.75
N ILE A 48 -1.27 5.55 5.69
CA ILE A 48 -1.26 6.58 4.65
C ILE A 48 -0.18 7.60 5.02
N VAL A 49 0.77 7.79 4.11
CA VAL A 49 1.89 8.70 4.32
C VAL A 49 1.55 10.04 3.68
N ALA A 50 1.51 11.08 4.49
CA ALA A 50 1.23 12.41 3.96
C ALA A 50 2.33 12.84 3.02
N PRO A 51 2.00 13.50 1.89
CA PRO A 51 3.03 14.00 1.00
C PRO A 51 3.89 15.01 1.75
N LYS A 52 5.18 14.99 1.47
CA LYS A 52 6.11 15.89 2.10
C LYS A 52 5.82 17.30 1.66
N SER A 53 5.49 18.18 2.59
CA SER A 53 5.33 19.60 2.28
C SER A 53 6.67 20.21 1.93
N VAL A 54 6.64 21.07 0.97
CA VAL A 54 7.85 21.79 0.56
C VAL A 54 7.74 23.22 1.02
#